data_6d01a48f55ae0a1393698aff03d7b398
#
_entry.id   6d01a48f55ae0a1393698aff03d7b398
#
_cell.length_a   1.000
_cell.length_b   1.000
_cell.length_c   1.000
_cell.angle_alpha   90.00
_cell.angle_beta   90.00
_cell.angle_gamma   90.00
#
_symmetry.space_group_name_H-M   'P 1'
#
loop_
_entity.id
_entity.type
_entity.pdbx_description
1 polymer ?
#
loop_
_entity_poly.entity_id
_entity_poly.type
_entity_poly.pdbx_seq_one_letter_code
_entity_poly.pdbx_strand_id
1 'polypeptide(L)'
;MTDRAPSHPTSDLRGAHVLLPRALPDDPLAAAVRAAGGVAVPTELVRFAVAQPSDLLDQALRALGEGAHAWLAVTSATTVEVLAGRAADLGTTLAALTERVQVAAVGPATAAALQSAGVHVDLVPPGESSAATLLDVWPAAEERALVLLPHSEIAGPTLASGLRERGWLVDEVVAYRTVPVREPDPAVSAALAAGRITVVLLTSGSTARALVALYGVPPARVCAIGASTAQAAAEAGLTVHAVAEAQTPAGLVAAATHLIAEMSSSR
;
A
#
# COMPACT_ATOMS: atom_id res chain seq x y z
N MET A 1 20.45 48.77 1.87
CA MET A 1 20.40 47.55 2.69
C MET A 1 19.45 46.62 1.98
N THR A 2 19.99 45.72 1.18
CA THR A 2 19.22 44.72 0.41
C THR A 2 19.13 43.50 1.26
N ASP A 3 17.90 43.23 1.73
CA ASP A 3 17.54 42.03 2.47
C ASP A 3 17.60 40.82 1.53
N ARG A 4 18.66 40.05 1.66
CA ARG A 4 18.88 38.84 0.91
C ARG A 4 18.14 37.72 1.69
N ALA A 5 16.92 37.39 1.27
CA ALA A 5 16.20 36.21 1.77
C ALA A 5 17.14 34.98 1.75
N PRO A 6 17.14 34.16 2.80
CA PRO A 6 17.95 32.95 2.84
C PRO A 6 17.46 32.01 1.72
N SER A 7 18.31 31.81 0.72
CA SER A 7 18.11 30.75 -0.26
C SER A 7 18.21 29.41 0.47
N HIS A 8 17.08 28.80 0.78
CA HIS A 8 17.05 27.39 1.14
C HIS A 8 17.71 26.62 -0.02
N PRO A 9 18.70 25.76 0.25
CA PRO A 9 19.22 24.90 -0.79
C PRO A 9 18.05 24.09 -1.30
N THR A 10 17.69 24.24 -2.56
CA THR A 10 16.75 23.37 -3.26
C THR A 10 17.41 22.01 -3.36
N SER A 11 17.31 21.22 -2.29
CA SER A 11 17.70 19.83 -2.29
C SER A 11 16.76 19.12 -3.26
N ASP A 12 17.29 18.65 -4.37
CA ASP A 12 16.53 17.92 -5.38
C ASP A 12 17.22 16.59 -5.74
N LEU A 13 16.48 15.71 -6.37
CA LEU A 13 16.95 14.40 -6.79
C LEU A 13 17.59 14.42 -8.17
N ARG A 14 18.01 15.58 -8.71
CA ARG A 14 18.51 15.71 -10.09
C ARG A 14 19.61 14.72 -10.41
N GLY A 15 19.36 13.91 -11.44
CA GLY A 15 20.29 12.89 -11.90
C GLY A 15 20.34 11.63 -11.04
N ALA A 16 19.62 11.57 -9.92
CA ALA A 16 19.54 10.38 -9.09
C ALA A 16 18.56 9.36 -9.69
N HIS A 17 19.03 8.13 -9.88
CA HIS A 17 18.17 7.01 -10.22
C HIS A 17 17.64 6.39 -8.94
N VAL A 18 16.33 6.44 -8.76
CA VAL A 18 15.63 6.04 -7.54
C VAL A 18 14.84 4.76 -7.80
N LEU A 19 15.25 3.66 -7.18
CA LEU A 19 14.55 2.38 -7.26
C LEU A 19 13.30 2.41 -6.40
N LEU A 20 12.16 2.11 -7.03
CA LEU A 20 10.85 2.01 -6.37
C LEU A 20 10.42 0.55 -6.29
N PRO A 21 9.92 0.08 -5.12
CA PRO A 21 9.67 -1.34 -4.89
C PRO A 21 8.36 -1.85 -5.52
N ARG A 22 7.77 -1.09 -6.42
CA ARG A 22 6.51 -1.42 -7.10
C ARG A 22 6.45 -0.74 -8.47
N ALA A 23 5.72 -1.36 -9.38
CA ALA A 23 5.45 -0.83 -10.70
C ALA A 23 3.92 -0.68 -10.86
N LEU A 24 3.39 0.47 -10.46
CA LEU A 24 1.97 0.80 -10.63
C LEU A 24 1.81 1.86 -11.72
N PRO A 25 0.78 1.77 -12.57
CA PRO A 25 0.32 2.92 -13.33
C PRO A 25 0.02 4.05 -12.36
N ASP A 26 0.38 5.29 -12.69
CA ASP A 26 0.11 6.50 -11.89
C ASP A 26 0.58 6.43 -10.42
N ASP A 27 1.70 5.72 -10.15
CA ASP A 27 2.25 5.61 -8.80
C ASP A 27 2.58 7.00 -8.22
N PRO A 28 1.93 7.43 -7.11
CA PRO A 28 2.20 8.71 -6.45
C PRO A 28 3.66 8.86 -6.01
N LEU A 29 4.33 7.75 -5.66
CA LEU A 29 5.75 7.77 -5.30
C LEU A 29 6.64 8.05 -6.51
N ALA A 30 6.33 7.43 -7.66
CA ALA A 30 7.04 7.70 -8.90
C ALA A 30 6.81 9.14 -9.38
N ALA A 31 5.59 9.67 -9.23
CA ALA A 31 5.27 11.05 -9.52
C ALA A 31 6.06 12.02 -8.62
N ALA A 32 6.13 11.75 -7.31
CA ALA A 32 6.89 12.56 -6.36
C ALA A 32 8.40 12.55 -6.65
N VAL A 33 8.98 11.39 -7.01
CA VAL A 33 10.38 11.30 -7.42
C VAL A 33 10.65 12.14 -8.67
N ARG A 34 9.79 12.06 -9.69
CA ARG A 34 9.95 12.88 -10.92
C ARG A 34 9.77 14.37 -10.64
N ALA A 35 8.82 14.74 -9.78
CA ALA A 35 8.61 16.13 -9.37
C ALA A 35 9.84 16.71 -8.63
N ALA A 36 10.57 15.88 -7.89
CA ALA A 36 11.84 16.23 -7.26
C ALA A 36 13.05 16.17 -8.22
N GLY A 37 12.83 15.96 -9.53
CA GLY A 37 13.89 15.94 -10.55
C GLY A 37 14.66 14.61 -10.64
N GLY A 38 14.24 13.57 -9.95
CA GLY A 38 14.85 12.23 -10.00
C GLY A 38 14.31 11.37 -11.14
N VAL A 39 15.05 10.33 -11.46
CA VAL A 39 14.64 9.27 -12.41
C VAL A 39 14.06 8.11 -11.63
N ALA A 40 12.74 7.94 -11.71
CA ALA A 40 12.06 6.82 -11.08
C ALA A 40 12.36 5.52 -11.85
N VAL A 41 12.83 4.50 -11.15
CA VAL A 41 13.09 3.15 -11.66
C VAL A 41 12.13 2.20 -10.94
N PRO A 42 10.89 2.04 -11.43
CA PRO A 42 9.94 1.13 -10.81
C PRO A 42 10.37 -0.32 -11.06
N THR A 43 10.27 -1.15 -10.01
CA THR A 43 10.47 -2.59 -10.11
C THR A 43 9.45 -3.32 -9.25
N GLU A 44 8.87 -4.36 -9.78
CA GLU A 44 7.95 -5.19 -9.03
C GLU A 44 8.76 -6.17 -8.15
N LEU A 45 8.72 -5.95 -6.84
CA LEU A 45 9.35 -6.85 -5.86
C LEU A 45 8.37 -7.85 -5.27
N VAL A 46 7.10 -7.46 -5.18
CA VAL A 46 6.00 -8.28 -4.67
C VAL A 46 4.79 -8.12 -5.57
N ARG A 47 4.02 -9.20 -5.69
CA ARG A 47 2.72 -9.23 -6.38
C ARG A 47 1.62 -9.51 -5.39
N PHE A 48 0.45 -8.97 -5.68
CA PHE A 48 -0.77 -9.40 -5.02
C PHE A 48 -1.39 -10.51 -5.85
N ALA A 49 -1.55 -11.66 -5.24
CA ALA A 49 -2.22 -12.81 -5.86
C ALA A 49 -3.52 -13.12 -5.12
N VAL A 50 -4.58 -13.41 -5.84
CA VAL A 50 -5.82 -13.90 -5.24
C VAL A 50 -5.50 -15.08 -4.32
N ALA A 51 -6.07 -15.09 -3.12
CA ALA A 51 -5.86 -16.20 -2.18
C ALA A 51 -6.37 -17.50 -2.79
N GLN A 52 -5.66 -18.58 -2.55
CA GLN A 52 -6.03 -19.91 -2.98
C GLN A 52 -6.35 -20.79 -1.77
N PRO A 53 -7.43 -21.58 -1.81
CA PRO A 53 -8.43 -21.67 -2.90
C PRO A 53 -9.30 -20.40 -3.00
N SER A 54 -9.65 -19.98 -4.23
CA SER A 54 -10.48 -18.79 -4.46
C SER A 54 -11.96 -19.02 -4.20
N ASP A 55 -12.37 -20.25 -4.01
CA ASP A 55 -13.77 -20.65 -3.84
C ASP A 55 -14.44 -19.97 -2.66
N LEU A 56 -13.71 -19.72 -1.56
CA LEU A 56 -14.24 -19.02 -0.39
C LEU A 56 -14.57 -17.56 -0.70
N LEU A 57 -13.69 -16.88 -1.43
CA LEU A 57 -13.94 -15.52 -1.87
C LEU A 57 -15.11 -15.45 -2.86
N ASP A 58 -15.20 -16.40 -3.78
CA ASP A 58 -16.29 -16.49 -4.74
C ASP A 58 -17.64 -16.74 -4.07
N GLN A 59 -17.67 -17.61 -3.07
CA GLN A 59 -18.86 -17.86 -2.25
C GLN A 59 -19.30 -16.61 -1.48
N ALA A 60 -18.34 -15.92 -0.85
CA ALA A 60 -18.60 -14.68 -0.13
C ALA A 60 -19.13 -13.57 -1.06
N LEU A 61 -18.59 -13.44 -2.27
CA LEU A 61 -19.07 -12.47 -3.26
C LEU A 61 -20.47 -12.80 -3.77
N ARG A 62 -20.82 -14.08 -3.99
CA ARG A 62 -22.18 -14.48 -4.35
C ARG A 62 -23.15 -14.18 -3.21
N ALA A 63 -22.81 -14.55 -1.97
CA ALA A 63 -23.61 -14.27 -0.78
C ALA A 63 -23.81 -12.76 -0.56
N LEU A 64 -22.78 -11.95 -0.86
CA LEU A 64 -22.87 -10.48 -0.84
C LEU A 64 -23.94 -9.99 -1.83
N GLY A 65 -23.90 -10.45 -3.08
CA GLY A 65 -24.88 -10.09 -4.12
C GLY A 65 -26.29 -10.56 -3.81
N GLU A 66 -26.46 -11.65 -3.07
CA GLU A 66 -27.74 -12.16 -2.58
C GLU A 66 -28.27 -11.38 -1.36
N GLY A 67 -27.46 -10.47 -0.79
CA GLY A 67 -27.85 -9.66 0.38
C GLY A 67 -27.73 -10.40 1.71
N ALA A 68 -26.89 -11.43 1.79
CA ALA A 68 -26.64 -12.15 3.04
C ALA A 68 -25.85 -11.32 4.07
N HIS A 69 -25.17 -10.28 3.63
CA HIS A 69 -24.40 -9.36 4.47
C HIS A 69 -25.12 -8.01 4.57
N ALA A 70 -25.06 -7.40 5.74
CA ALA A 70 -25.52 -6.01 5.95
C ALA A 70 -24.45 -4.99 5.50
N TRP A 71 -23.17 -5.35 5.68
CA TRP A 71 -22.03 -4.50 5.37
C TRP A 71 -20.95 -5.25 4.61
N LEU A 72 -20.26 -4.48 3.72
CA LEU A 72 -18.94 -4.81 3.19
C LEU A 72 -17.92 -3.83 3.80
N ALA A 73 -16.94 -4.32 4.56
CA ALA A 73 -15.87 -3.53 5.13
C ALA A 73 -14.57 -3.71 4.33
N VAL A 74 -14.02 -2.64 3.76
CA VAL A 74 -12.82 -2.70 2.93
C VAL A 74 -11.70 -1.85 3.52
N THR A 75 -10.54 -2.48 3.73
CA THR A 75 -9.39 -1.85 4.40
C THR A 75 -8.25 -1.42 3.48
N SER A 76 -8.30 -1.74 2.18
CA SER A 76 -7.26 -1.33 1.23
C SER A 76 -7.78 -1.21 -0.21
N ALA A 77 -7.15 -0.35 -1.00
CA ALA A 77 -7.41 -0.25 -2.44
C ALA A 77 -7.08 -1.56 -3.18
N THR A 78 -6.04 -2.29 -2.76
CA THR A 78 -5.70 -3.61 -3.31
C THR A 78 -6.85 -4.62 -3.11
N THR A 79 -7.53 -4.58 -1.96
CA THR A 79 -8.72 -5.42 -1.74
C THR A 79 -9.78 -5.09 -2.79
N VAL A 80 -10.04 -3.81 -3.07
CA VAL A 80 -11.01 -3.39 -4.09
C VAL A 80 -10.66 -3.94 -5.47
N GLU A 81 -9.40 -3.82 -5.88
CA GLU A 81 -8.92 -4.35 -7.17
C GLU A 81 -9.17 -5.87 -7.28
N VAL A 82 -8.86 -6.62 -6.21
CA VAL A 82 -9.06 -8.06 -6.18
C VAL A 82 -10.55 -8.41 -6.25
N LEU A 83 -11.40 -7.73 -5.46
CA LEU A 83 -12.85 -7.97 -5.48
C LEU A 83 -13.47 -7.64 -6.83
N ALA A 84 -13.07 -6.52 -7.45
CA ALA A 84 -13.55 -6.12 -8.77
C ALA A 84 -13.13 -7.12 -9.86
N GLY A 85 -11.86 -7.58 -9.83
CA GLY A 85 -11.37 -8.62 -10.72
C GLY A 85 -12.14 -9.94 -10.56
N ARG A 86 -12.37 -10.38 -9.32
CA ARG A 86 -13.15 -11.61 -9.06
C ARG A 86 -14.61 -11.48 -9.47
N ALA A 87 -15.23 -10.32 -9.24
CA ALA A 87 -16.59 -10.05 -9.71
C ALA A 87 -16.67 -10.18 -11.24
N ALA A 88 -15.69 -9.63 -11.97
CA ALA A 88 -15.61 -9.75 -13.44
C ALA A 88 -15.45 -11.22 -13.88
N ASP A 89 -14.61 -12.00 -13.22
CA ASP A 89 -14.46 -13.44 -13.47
C ASP A 89 -15.77 -14.23 -13.23
N LEU A 90 -16.60 -13.76 -12.29
CA LEU A 90 -17.93 -14.29 -12.01
C LEU A 90 -19.02 -13.77 -12.99
N GLY A 91 -18.65 -12.94 -13.99
CA GLY A 91 -19.56 -12.39 -14.98
C GLY A 91 -20.44 -11.24 -14.48
N THR A 92 -20.01 -10.53 -13.43
CA THR A 92 -20.71 -9.41 -12.80
C THR A 92 -19.78 -8.25 -12.51
N THR A 93 -20.24 -7.23 -11.76
CA THR A 93 -19.43 -6.11 -11.29
C THR A 93 -19.48 -6.00 -9.78
N LEU A 94 -18.45 -5.43 -9.16
CA LEU A 94 -18.47 -5.19 -7.72
C LEU A 94 -19.63 -4.26 -7.33
N ALA A 95 -19.94 -3.27 -8.16
CA ALA A 95 -21.08 -2.38 -7.98
C ALA A 95 -22.41 -3.15 -7.88
N ALA A 96 -22.66 -4.09 -8.81
CA ALA A 96 -23.88 -4.92 -8.78
C ALA A 96 -23.96 -5.80 -7.52
N LEU A 97 -22.84 -6.36 -7.07
CA LEU A 97 -22.79 -7.19 -5.87
C LEU A 97 -23.03 -6.39 -4.58
N THR A 98 -22.82 -5.08 -4.60
CA THR A 98 -22.97 -4.20 -3.43
C THR A 98 -24.26 -3.38 -3.40
N GLU A 99 -25.16 -3.53 -4.36
CA GLU A 99 -26.43 -2.75 -4.45
C GLU A 99 -27.32 -2.87 -3.22
N ARG A 100 -27.22 -3.97 -2.47
CA ARG A 100 -28.10 -4.30 -1.34
C ARG A 100 -27.43 -4.22 0.01
N VAL A 101 -26.16 -3.79 0.06
CA VAL A 101 -25.36 -3.78 1.29
C VAL A 101 -24.76 -2.40 1.48
N GLN A 102 -24.51 -2.03 2.73
CA GLN A 102 -23.76 -0.81 3.04
C GLN A 102 -22.26 -1.08 2.90
N VAL A 103 -21.50 -0.07 2.46
CA VAL A 103 -20.08 -0.21 2.20
C VAL A 103 -19.27 0.76 3.03
N ALA A 104 -18.31 0.23 3.79
CA ALA A 104 -17.37 0.99 4.60
C ALA A 104 -15.96 0.89 4.04
N ALA A 105 -15.27 2.02 3.97
CA ALA A 105 -13.86 2.12 3.62
C ALA A 105 -13.06 2.63 4.81
N VAL A 106 -11.89 2.04 5.07
CA VAL A 106 -11.00 2.46 6.16
C VAL A 106 -10.46 3.88 5.99
N GLY A 107 -10.47 4.41 4.78
CA GLY A 107 -9.96 5.76 4.50
C GLY A 107 -10.18 6.22 3.06
N PRO A 108 -9.80 7.47 2.76
CA PRO A 108 -10.10 8.13 1.47
C PRO A 108 -9.57 7.40 0.24
N ALA A 109 -8.37 6.82 0.30
CA ALA A 109 -7.79 6.10 -0.83
C ALA A 109 -8.59 4.83 -1.19
N THR A 110 -9.07 4.09 -0.17
CA THR A 110 -9.93 2.93 -0.35
C THR A 110 -11.31 3.34 -0.87
N ALA A 111 -11.87 4.43 -0.35
CA ALA A 111 -13.14 4.98 -0.81
C ALA A 111 -13.06 5.39 -2.29
N ALA A 112 -11.99 6.08 -2.70
CA ALA A 112 -11.77 6.47 -4.09
C ALA A 112 -11.66 5.24 -5.03
N ALA A 113 -10.98 4.17 -4.59
CA ALA A 113 -10.90 2.93 -5.35
C ALA A 113 -12.28 2.27 -5.52
N LEU A 114 -13.09 2.21 -4.45
CA LEU A 114 -14.47 1.70 -4.50
C LEU A 114 -15.34 2.52 -5.45
N GLN A 115 -15.29 3.85 -5.36
CA GLN A 115 -16.02 4.75 -6.25
C GLN A 115 -15.59 4.59 -7.71
N SER A 116 -14.30 4.38 -7.98
CA SER A 116 -13.80 4.10 -9.33
C SER A 116 -14.29 2.75 -9.87
N ALA A 117 -14.60 1.79 -8.99
CA ALA A 117 -15.25 0.53 -9.34
C ALA A 117 -16.80 0.64 -9.42
N GLY A 118 -17.36 1.85 -9.32
CA GLY A 118 -18.80 2.12 -9.37
C GLY A 118 -19.56 1.83 -8.08
N VAL A 119 -18.87 1.60 -6.97
CA VAL A 119 -19.47 1.26 -5.67
C VAL A 119 -19.77 2.52 -4.87
N HIS A 120 -20.99 2.62 -4.34
CA HIS A 120 -21.32 3.64 -3.35
C HIS A 120 -20.63 3.35 -2.01
N VAL A 121 -20.09 4.37 -1.35
CA VAL A 121 -19.44 4.22 -0.03
C VAL A 121 -20.26 4.98 1.01
N ASP A 122 -20.77 4.26 1.99
CA ASP A 122 -21.65 4.78 3.03
C ASP A 122 -20.88 5.30 4.24
N LEU A 123 -19.73 4.71 4.56
CA LEU A 123 -18.95 5.02 5.75
C LEU A 123 -17.46 5.16 5.45
N VAL A 124 -16.91 6.33 5.80
CA VAL A 124 -15.46 6.60 5.80
C VAL A 124 -15.14 7.36 7.08
N PRO A 125 -14.21 6.90 7.92
CA PRO A 125 -13.87 7.64 9.13
C PRO A 125 -13.18 8.98 8.77
N PRO A 126 -13.43 10.04 9.53
CA PRO A 126 -12.68 11.28 9.41
C PRO A 126 -11.25 11.14 9.95
N GLY A 127 -10.29 11.82 9.36
CA GLY A 127 -8.91 11.90 9.85
C GLY A 127 -8.03 10.72 9.47
N GLU A 128 -7.39 10.09 10.44
CA GLU A 128 -6.45 8.99 10.19
C GLU A 128 -7.14 7.72 9.70
N SER A 129 -6.56 7.10 8.67
CA SER A 129 -7.08 5.84 8.09
C SER A 129 -6.58 4.64 8.89
N SER A 130 -7.37 4.13 9.80
CA SER A 130 -7.04 2.94 10.60
C SER A 130 -8.27 2.09 10.92
N ALA A 131 -8.05 0.83 11.30
CA ALA A 131 -9.12 -0.03 11.79
C ALA A 131 -9.80 0.54 13.05
N ALA A 132 -9.03 1.18 13.92
CA ALA A 132 -9.54 1.78 15.15
C ALA A 132 -10.48 2.95 14.84
N THR A 133 -10.06 3.89 13.98
CA THR A 133 -10.90 5.04 13.61
C THR A 133 -12.18 4.63 12.87
N LEU A 134 -12.12 3.55 12.07
CA LEU A 134 -13.31 3.00 11.43
C LEU A 134 -14.26 2.41 12.47
N LEU A 135 -13.75 1.69 13.47
CA LEU A 135 -14.55 1.17 14.57
C LEU A 135 -15.22 2.26 15.41
N ASP A 136 -14.56 3.42 15.60
CA ASP A 136 -15.11 4.52 16.40
C ASP A 136 -16.39 5.12 15.77
N VAL A 137 -16.52 5.06 14.45
CA VAL A 137 -17.68 5.56 13.71
C VAL A 137 -18.62 4.44 13.23
N TRP A 138 -18.30 3.17 13.54
CA TRP A 138 -19.09 2.05 13.10
C TRP A 138 -20.47 2.03 13.81
N PRO A 139 -21.57 1.79 13.11
CA PRO A 139 -22.91 1.80 13.72
C PRO A 139 -23.09 0.67 14.73
N ALA A 140 -24.12 0.81 15.57
CA ALA A 140 -24.52 -0.27 16.47
C ALA A 140 -25.01 -1.50 15.67
N ALA A 141 -24.71 -2.69 16.18
CA ALA A 141 -25.14 -3.92 15.52
C ALA A 141 -26.65 -4.08 15.57
N GLU A 142 -27.25 -4.43 14.44
CA GLU A 142 -28.59 -4.97 14.38
C GLU A 142 -28.56 -6.47 14.69
N GLU A 143 -29.70 -7.01 15.09
CA GLU A 143 -29.77 -8.41 15.50
C GLU A 143 -29.30 -9.32 14.36
N ARG A 144 -28.22 -10.10 14.60
CA ARG A 144 -27.61 -11.06 13.66
C ARG A 144 -27.08 -10.47 12.35
N ALA A 145 -26.83 -9.16 12.32
CA ALA A 145 -26.25 -8.53 11.12
C ALA A 145 -24.82 -9.01 10.85
N LEU A 146 -24.54 -9.38 9.61
CA LEU A 146 -23.28 -9.96 9.15
C LEU A 146 -22.47 -8.92 8.36
N VAL A 147 -21.19 -8.79 8.67
CA VAL A 147 -20.23 -7.97 7.94
C VAL A 147 -19.31 -8.88 7.13
N LEU A 148 -19.22 -8.67 5.83
CA LEU A 148 -18.15 -9.26 5.01
C LEU A 148 -16.90 -8.43 5.17
N LEU A 149 -15.80 -9.06 5.59
CA LEU A 149 -14.49 -8.46 5.77
C LEU A 149 -13.43 -9.18 4.90
N PRO A 150 -13.31 -8.83 3.62
CA PRO A 150 -12.23 -9.34 2.79
C PRO A 150 -10.94 -8.60 3.13
N HIS A 151 -9.87 -9.35 3.33
CA HIS A 151 -8.59 -8.79 3.78
C HIS A 151 -7.38 -9.52 3.18
N SER A 152 -6.18 -8.97 3.38
CA SER A 152 -4.94 -9.67 3.04
C SER A 152 -4.64 -10.78 4.05
N GLU A 153 -3.91 -11.81 3.63
CA GLU A 153 -3.47 -12.91 4.53
C GLU A 153 -2.72 -12.41 5.78
N ILE A 154 -2.05 -11.26 5.69
CA ILE A 154 -1.26 -10.67 6.79
C ILE A 154 -1.99 -9.57 7.54
N ALA A 155 -3.29 -9.40 7.33
CA ALA A 155 -4.08 -8.38 8.03
C ALA A 155 -4.13 -8.67 9.54
N GLY A 156 -4.02 -7.60 10.34
CA GLY A 156 -4.19 -7.74 11.79
C GLY A 156 -5.66 -7.95 12.18
N PRO A 157 -5.92 -8.50 13.36
CA PRO A 157 -7.27 -8.86 13.82
C PRO A 157 -8.12 -7.69 14.32
N THR A 158 -7.56 -6.48 14.40
CA THR A 158 -8.16 -5.33 15.09
C THR A 158 -9.60 -5.04 14.64
N LEU A 159 -9.85 -4.99 13.33
CA LEU A 159 -11.18 -4.65 12.82
C LEU A 159 -12.16 -5.78 13.09
N ALA A 160 -11.78 -7.03 12.80
CA ALA A 160 -12.64 -8.18 13.02
C ALA A 160 -13.01 -8.36 14.50
N SER A 161 -12.02 -8.26 15.40
CA SER A 161 -12.23 -8.37 16.84
C SER A 161 -13.11 -7.23 17.35
N GLY A 162 -12.82 -5.98 16.95
CA GLY A 162 -13.60 -4.83 17.39
C GLY A 162 -15.05 -4.82 16.89
N LEU A 163 -15.33 -5.37 15.70
CA LEU A 163 -16.70 -5.57 15.21
C LEU A 163 -17.44 -6.64 16.03
N ARG A 164 -16.79 -7.77 16.32
CA ARG A 164 -17.36 -8.84 17.16
C ARG A 164 -17.65 -8.36 18.58
N GLU A 165 -16.77 -7.58 19.18
CA GLU A 165 -16.97 -6.96 20.51
C GLU A 165 -18.19 -6.02 20.53
N ARG A 166 -18.54 -5.43 19.37
CA ARG A 166 -19.73 -4.59 19.19
C ARG A 166 -20.99 -5.36 18.80
N GLY A 167 -20.94 -6.70 18.79
CA GLY A 167 -22.09 -7.57 18.53
C GLY A 167 -22.32 -7.94 17.08
N TRP A 168 -21.44 -7.54 16.15
CA TRP A 168 -21.55 -7.93 14.75
C TRP A 168 -21.07 -9.36 14.52
N LEU A 169 -21.74 -10.08 13.62
CA LEU A 169 -21.18 -11.28 13.04
C LEU A 169 -20.19 -10.87 11.93
N VAL A 170 -19.03 -11.52 11.86
CA VAL A 170 -17.98 -11.15 10.90
C VAL A 170 -17.60 -12.37 10.09
N ASP A 171 -17.81 -12.27 8.78
CA ASP A 171 -17.37 -13.21 7.77
C ASP A 171 -16.03 -12.72 7.21
N GLU A 172 -14.94 -13.30 7.72
CA GLU A 172 -13.58 -12.96 7.31
C GLU A 172 -13.14 -13.84 6.14
N VAL A 173 -12.72 -13.21 5.05
CA VAL A 173 -12.23 -13.91 3.87
C VAL A 173 -10.87 -13.36 3.45
N VAL A 174 -9.88 -14.24 3.32
CA VAL A 174 -8.60 -13.87 2.73
C VAL A 174 -8.78 -13.64 1.24
N ALA A 175 -8.78 -12.38 0.82
CA ALA A 175 -8.97 -12.00 -0.57
C ALA A 175 -7.67 -12.16 -1.39
N TYR A 176 -6.53 -11.81 -0.80
CA TYR A 176 -5.25 -11.86 -1.50
C TYR A 176 -4.06 -12.12 -0.57
N ARG A 177 -2.98 -12.55 -1.20
CA ARG A 177 -1.67 -12.75 -0.57
C ARG A 177 -0.64 -11.86 -1.23
N THR A 178 0.32 -11.39 -0.45
CA THR A 178 1.52 -10.77 -0.98
C THR A 178 2.54 -11.86 -1.28
N VAL A 179 2.79 -12.11 -2.56
CA VAL A 179 3.78 -13.09 -3.00
C VAL A 179 5.01 -12.40 -3.56
N PRO A 180 6.22 -12.81 -3.16
CA PRO A 180 7.44 -12.26 -3.74
C PRO A 180 7.54 -12.64 -5.23
N VAL A 181 8.05 -11.72 -6.04
CA VAL A 181 8.50 -12.01 -7.40
C VAL A 181 9.68 -12.97 -7.33
N ARG A 182 9.76 -13.94 -8.23
CA ARG A 182 10.82 -14.97 -8.18
C ARG A 182 12.00 -14.68 -9.09
N GLU A 183 11.79 -13.89 -10.14
CA GLU A 183 12.81 -13.58 -11.12
C GLU A 183 13.12 -12.09 -11.09
N PRO A 184 14.40 -11.71 -10.95
CA PRO A 184 14.77 -10.31 -10.96
C PRO A 184 14.63 -9.72 -12.37
N ASP A 185 14.24 -8.45 -12.45
CA ASP A 185 14.27 -7.69 -13.70
C ASP A 185 15.73 -7.55 -14.17
N PRO A 186 16.08 -8.04 -15.38
CA PRO A 186 17.45 -7.97 -15.89
C PRO A 186 17.98 -6.52 -16.02
N ALA A 187 17.13 -5.55 -16.35
CA ALA A 187 17.52 -4.15 -16.50
C ALA A 187 17.83 -3.53 -15.13
N VAL A 188 17.04 -3.87 -14.10
CA VAL A 188 17.29 -3.45 -12.71
C VAL A 188 18.56 -4.11 -12.16
N SER A 189 18.75 -5.42 -12.41
CA SER A 189 19.97 -6.14 -12.04
C SER A 189 21.23 -5.49 -12.63
N ALA A 190 21.18 -5.18 -13.93
CA ALA A 190 22.29 -4.50 -14.62
C ALA A 190 22.51 -3.07 -14.09
N ALA A 191 21.45 -2.35 -13.73
CA ALA A 191 21.55 -1.00 -13.16
C ALA A 191 22.16 -1.01 -11.76
N LEU A 192 21.79 -1.98 -10.92
CA LEU A 192 22.37 -2.16 -9.58
C LEU A 192 23.84 -2.57 -9.66
N ALA A 193 24.17 -3.55 -10.49
CA ALA A 193 25.55 -4.01 -10.69
C ALA A 193 26.47 -2.90 -11.22
N ALA A 194 25.96 -2.01 -12.08
CA ALA A 194 26.68 -0.87 -12.60
C ALA A 194 26.73 0.35 -11.64
N GLY A 195 26.17 0.26 -10.43
CA GLY A 195 26.10 1.36 -9.47
C GLY A 195 25.28 2.56 -9.95
N ARG A 196 24.38 2.36 -10.92
CA ARG A 196 23.53 3.44 -11.46
C ARG A 196 22.37 3.80 -10.56
N ILE A 197 21.90 2.87 -9.72
CA ILE A 197 20.86 3.16 -8.72
C ILE A 197 21.51 3.88 -7.54
N THR A 198 21.05 5.10 -7.29
CA THR A 198 21.58 5.97 -6.22
C THR A 198 20.87 5.70 -4.89
N VAL A 199 19.54 5.56 -4.95
CA VAL A 199 18.69 5.39 -3.76
C VAL A 199 17.63 4.32 -4.03
N VAL A 200 17.31 3.53 -2.99
CA VAL A 200 16.18 2.62 -2.94
C VAL A 200 15.17 3.16 -1.92
N LEU A 201 13.91 3.29 -2.32
CA LEU A 201 12.81 3.68 -1.43
C LEU A 201 12.02 2.43 -1.01
N LEU A 202 11.90 2.19 0.30
CA LEU A 202 11.16 1.06 0.84
C LEU A 202 9.86 1.52 1.49
N THR A 203 8.75 0.94 1.04
CA THR A 203 7.40 1.28 1.52
C THR A 203 6.82 0.24 2.49
N SER A 204 7.48 -0.90 2.67
CA SER A 204 7.08 -1.95 3.62
C SER A 204 8.21 -2.93 3.91
N GLY A 205 8.09 -3.69 5.01
CA GLY A 205 9.05 -4.74 5.34
C GLY A 205 9.04 -5.90 4.33
N SER A 206 7.91 -6.18 3.66
CA SER A 206 7.84 -7.19 2.62
C SER A 206 8.67 -6.81 1.39
N THR A 207 8.65 -5.54 0.99
CA THR A 207 9.48 -5.06 -0.12
C THR A 207 10.97 -5.06 0.23
N ALA A 208 11.34 -4.80 1.50
CA ALA A 208 12.72 -4.90 1.94
C ALA A 208 13.26 -6.34 1.82
N ARG A 209 12.52 -7.31 2.33
CA ARG A 209 12.88 -8.73 2.21
C ARG A 209 12.92 -9.22 0.76
N ALA A 210 11.95 -8.82 -0.06
CA ALA A 210 11.90 -9.19 -1.47
C ALA A 210 13.06 -8.58 -2.27
N LEU A 211 13.46 -7.33 -1.97
CA LEU A 211 14.63 -6.71 -2.58
C LEU A 211 15.90 -7.54 -2.35
N VAL A 212 16.14 -7.91 -1.08
CA VAL A 212 17.34 -8.71 -0.73
C VAL A 212 17.28 -10.11 -1.34
N ALA A 213 16.11 -10.75 -1.37
CA ALA A 213 15.93 -12.07 -1.96
C ALA A 213 16.19 -12.08 -3.48
N LEU A 214 15.81 -11.00 -4.19
CA LEU A 214 15.94 -10.91 -5.65
C LEU A 214 17.31 -10.39 -6.10
N TYR A 215 17.84 -9.38 -5.41
CA TYR A 215 19.00 -8.61 -5.88
C TYR A 215 20.18 -8.61 -4.89
N GLY A 216 20.03 -9.26 -3.73
CA GLY A 216 21.00 -9.14 -2.64
C GLY A 216 20.97 -7.75 -1.99
N VAL A 217 22.04 -7.41 -1.26
CA VAL A 217 22.21 -6.08 -0.66
C VAL A 217 22.71 -5.12 -1.75
N PRO A 218 21.90 -4.13 -2.19
CA PRO A 218 22.29 -3.26 -3.27
C PRO A 218 23.37 -2.25 -2.83
N PRO A 219 24.31 -1.88 -3.72
CA PRO A 219 25.29 -0.82 -3.46
C PRO A 219 24.66 0.58 -3.62
N ALA A 220 23.50 0.80 -2.99
CA ALA A 220 22.70 2.00 -3.07
C ALA A 220 22.28 2.45 -1.67
N ARG A 221 21.95 3.73 -1.51
CA ARG A 221 21.39 4.21 -0.25
C ARG A 221 19.95 3.72 -0.10
N VAL A 222 19.52 3.44 1.14
CA VAL A 222 18.19 2.92 1.43
C VAL A 222 17.44 3.91 2.33
N CYS A 223 16.25 4.31 1.89
CA CYS A 223 15.32 5.10 2.68
C CYS A 223 14.06 4.28 2.98
N ALA A 224 13.60 4.30 4.22
CA ALA A 224 12.39 3.61 4.66
C ALA A 224 11.26 4.60 4.96
N ILE A 225 10.02 4.22 4.64
CA ILE A 225 8.83 5.06 4.85
C ILE A 225 8.50 5.27 6.34
N GLY A 226 9.00 4.39 7.21
CA GLY A 226 8.73 4.46 8.65
C GLY A 226 9.54 3.45 9.43
N ALA A 227 9.48 3.54 10.77
CA ALA A 227 10.31 2.77 11.69
C ALA A 227 10.14 1.24 11.55
N SER A 228 8.92 0.75 11.36
CA SER A 228 8.66 -0.69 11.16
C SER A 228 9.28 -1.23 9.87
N THR A 229 9.27 -0.43 8.79
CA THR A 229 9.94 -0.77 7.54
C THR A 229 11.46 -0.75 7.69
N ALA A 230 11.99 0.24 8.43
CA ALA A 230 13.42 0.33 8.72
C ALA A 230 13.93 -0.88 9.54
N GLN A 231 13.18 -1.27 10.55
CA GLN A 231 13.49 -2.47 11.34
C GLN A 231 13.52 -3.72 10.46
N ALA A 232 12.47 -3.97 9.68
CA ALA A 232 12.40 -5.14 8.78
C ALA A 232 13.49 -5.12 7.70
N ALA A 233 13.91 -3.93 7.24
CA ALA A 233 15.02 -3.79 6.31
C ALA A 233 16.36 -4.17 6.97
N ALA A 234 16.59 -3.72 8.21
CA ALA A 234 17.78 -4.08 8.98
C ALA A 234 17.84 -5.58 9.28
N GLU A 235 16.71 -6.19 9.66
CA GLU A 235 16.58 -7.65 9.84
C GLU A 235 16.87 -8.44 8.55
N ALA A 236 16.57 -7.85 7.39
CA ALA A 236 16.90 -8.41 6.08
C ALA A 236 18.36 -8.16 5.65
N GLY A 237 19.18 -7.49 6.47
CA GLY A 237 20.59 -7.21 6.19
C GLY A 237 20.85 -5.90 5.43
N LEU A 238 19.84 -5.03 5.27
CA LEU A 238 20.02 -3.72 4.64
C LEU A 238 20.47 -2.68 5.66
N THR A 239 21.41 -1.82 5.27
CA THR A 239 21.70 -0.59 6.02
C THR A 239 20.68 0.47 5.62
N VAL A 240 19.82 0.90 6.56
CA VAL A 240 18.90 2.00 6.36
C VAL A 240 19.62 3.32 6.65
N HIS A 241 19.59 4.23 5.69
CA HIS A 241 20.32 5.50 5.75
C HIS A 241 19.43 6.68 6.15
N ALA A 242 18.13 6.58 5.85
CA ALA A 242 17.15 7.59 6.28
C ALA A 242 15.77 6.93 6.49
N VAL A 243 15.00 7.54 7.40
CA VAL A 243 13.59 7.17 7.64
C VAL A 243 12.75 8.43 7.42
N ALA A 244 11.65 8.31 6.70
CA ALA A 244 10.76 9.43 6.44
C ALA A 244 10.11 9.92 7.75
N GLU A 245 10.04 11.23 7.94
CA GLU A 245 9.33 11.85 9.07
C GLU A 245 7.82 11.68 8.96
N ALA A 246 7.28 11.76 7.73
CA ALA A 246 5.88 11.49 7.42
C ALA A 246 5.78 10.23 6.56
N GLN A 247 4.90 9.30 6.92
CA GLN A 247 4.68 8.04 6.20
C GLN A 247 3.86 8.25 4.91
N THR A 248 4.35 9.14 4.05
CA THR A 248 3.74 9.50 2.77
C THR A 248 4.76 9.42 1.63
N PRO A 249 4.33 9.31 0.37
CA PRO A 249 5.23 9.40 -0.78
C PRO A 249 6.12 10.65 -0.75
N ALA A 250 5.55 11.81 -0.44
CA ALA A 250 6.29 13.07 -0.35
C ALA A 250 7.32 13.05 0.79
N GLY A 251 6.96 12.54 1.97
CA GLY A 251 7.88 12.41 3.11
C GLY A 251 9.06 11.47 2.81
N LEU A 252 8.79 10.36 2.11
CA LEU A 252 9.84 9.41 1.73
C LEU A 252 10.80 10.01 0.69
N VAL A 253 10.28 10.77 -0.28
CA VAL A 253 11.09 11.51 -1.25
C VAL A 253 11.90 12.61 -0.58
N ALA A 254 11.34 13.35 0.38
CA ALA A 254 12.06 14.35 1.16
C ALA A 254 13.24 13.74 1.92
N ALA A 255 13.06 12.59 2.58
CA ALA A 255 14.15 11.88 3.26
C ALA A 255 15.28 11.49 2.28
N ALA A 256 14.95 10.99 1.09
CA ALA A 256 15.93 10.66 0.05
C ALA A 256 16.67 11.90 -0.45
N THR A 257 15.97 13.02 -0.60
CA THR A 257 16.55 14.29 -1.06
C THR A 257 17.58 14.83 -0.05
N HIS A 258 17.24 14.81 1.25
CA HIS A 258 18.19 15.17 2.31
C HIS A 258 19.44 14.30 2.28
N LEU A 259 19.27 12.99 2.17
CA LEU A 259 20.38 12.04 2.12
C LEU A 259 21.33 12.32 0.94
N ILE A 260 20.80 12.63 -0.24
CA ILE A 260 21.61 12.95 -1.43
C ILE A 260 22.34 14.30 -1.27
N ALA A 261 21.71 15.29 -0.65
CA ALA A 261 22.33 16.58 -0.38
C ALA A 261 23.55 16.45 0.57
N GLU A 262 23.42 15.64 1.62
CA GLU A 262 24.53 15.35 2.55
C GLU A 262 25.71 14.67 1.84
N MET A 263 25.43 13.71 0.93
CA MET A 263 26.47 13.05 0.13
C MET A 263 27.21 14.01 -0.80
N SER A 264 26.52 15.03 -1.32
CA SER A 264 27.11 16.02 -2.21
C SER A 264 27.96 17.05 -1.46
N SER A 265 27.63 17.31 -0.20
CA SER A 265 28.38 18.24 0.66
C SER A 265 29.63 17.61 1.29
N SER A 266 29.74 16.27 1.24
CA SER A 266 30.89 15.53 1.80
C SER A 266 31.99 15.19 0.76
N ARG A 267 31.86 15.67 -0.47
CA ARG A 267 32.83 15.55 -1.55
C ARG A 267 33.54 16.86 -1.78
#